data_d9834092ba4860411a0623276cc1a491
#
_entry.id   d9834092ba4860411a0623276cc1a491
#
_cell.length_a   1.000
_cell.length_b   1.000
_cell.length_c   1.000
_cell.angle_alpha   90.00
_cell.angle_beta   90.00
_cell.angle_gamma   90.00
#
_symmetry.space_group_name_H-M   'P 1'
#
loop_
_entity.id
_entity.type
_entity.pdbx_description
1 polymer ?
#
loop_
_entity_poly.entity_id
_entity_poly.type
_entity_poly.pdbx_seq_one_letter_code
_entity_poly.pdbx_strand_id
1 'polypeptide(L)'
;MLSYKPPRTLRALGRPLAWYIRTIHASSRACRQEPSSLVVHGVTYAKDDYTNIPSSIMSRVFPSPQLPYREHHPLKILREEIERIFGQKYSAIRAPSPVVTTKLNFDDLGFPANHPGRKPSDTYYVNRETCLRTHTSAHEVSTFRHGHKRWLLTADVFRRDEIDSSHY
;
A
#
# COMPACT_ATOMS: atom_id res chain seq x y z
N MET A 1 -47.07 83.11 -1.94
CA MET A 1 -45.63 83.53 -1.94
C MET A 1 -44.81 82.30 -1.60
N LEU A 2 -44.27 81.69 -2.63
CA LEU A 2 -43.41 80.44 -2.48
C LEU A 2 -41.95 80.86 -2.62
N SER A 3 -41.20 80.66 -1.56
CA SER A 3 -39.77 80.98 -1.49
C SER A 3 -38.95 79.76 -2.04
N TYR A 4 -38.26 80.00 -3.16
CA TYR A 4 -37.40 79.09 -3.79
C TYR A 4 -36.01 79.18 -3.15
N LYS A 5 -35.46 78.06 -2.61
CA LYS A 5 -34.07 77.97 -2.17
C LYS A 5 -33.23 77.21 -3.24
N PRO A 6 -32.09 77.72 -3.68
CA PRO A 6 -31.25 77.01 -4.64
C PRO A 6 -30.47 75.82 -3.99
N PRO A 7 -30.15 74.82 -4.78
CA PRO A 7 -29.43 73.66 -4.25
C PRO A 7 -27.93 73.93 -3.99
N ARG A 8 -27.43 73.38 -2.92
CA ARG A 8 -26.00 73.44 -2.53
C ARG A 8 -25.15 72.62 -3.51
N THR A 9 -24.11 73.24 -3.97
CA THR A 9 -23.04 72.62 -4.78
C THR A 9 -22.34 71.52 -4.04
N LEU A 10 -22.37 70.32 -4.62
CA LEU A 10 -21.59 69.17 -4.19
C LEU A 10 -20.13 69.38 -4.56
N ARG A 11 -19.28 69.51 -3.56
CA ARG A 11 -17.80 69.42 -3.74
C ARG A 11 -17.44 67.97 -4.06
N ALA A 12 -16.89 67.77 -5.22
CA ALA A 12 -16.26 66.55 -5.63
C ALA A 12 -14.96 66.31 -4.79
N LEU A 13 -15.01 65.41 -3.85
CA LEU A 13 -13.82 64.85 -3.20
C LEU A 13 -13.32 63.69 -4.04
N GLY A 14 -12.27 63.99 -4.79
CA GLY A 14 -11.51 62.98 -5.54
C GLY A 14 -10.90 61.97 -4.53
N ARG A 15 -11.38 60.76 -4.59
CA ARG A 15 -10.66 59.63 -3.99
C ARG A 15 -9.72 59.06 -5.03
N PRO A 16 -8.42 58.88 -4.72
CA PRO A 16 -7.55 58.20 -5.64
C PRO A 16 -7.92 56.72 -5.70
N LEU A 17 -8.10 56.21 -6.89
CA LEU A 17 -8.21 54.78 -7.17
C LEU A 17 -6.92 54.07 -6.73
N ALA A 18 -6.92 53.61 -5.48
CA ALA A 18 -5.88 52.68 -5.04
C ALA A 18 -6.08 51.39 -5.83
N TRP A 19 -5.18 51.12 -6.73
CA TRP A 19 -5.06 49.86 -7.43
C TRP A 19 -4.87 48.78 -6.39
N TYR A 20 -5.91 47.99 -6.15
CA TYR A 20 -5.85 46.79 -5.31
C TYR A 20 -5.08 45.74 -6.10
N ILE A 21 -3.75 45.78 -6.03
CA ILE A 21 -2.92 44.68 -6.48
C ILE A 21 -3.21 43.53 -5.55
N ARG A 22 -4.12 42.64 -5.94
CA ARG A 22 -4.26 41.33 -5.35
C ARG A 22 -2.95 40.61 -5.65
N THR A 23 -2.04 40.64 -4.71
CA THR A 23 -0.91 39.71 -4.68
C THR A 23 -1.48 38.32 -4.59
N ILE A 24 -1.56 37.64 -5.73
CA ILE A 24 -1.85 36.20 -5.76
C ILE A 24 -0.62 35.56 -5.11
N HIS A 25 -0.72 35.26 -3.83
CA HIS A 25 0.19 34.31 -3.21
C HIS A 25 -0.04 33.00 -3.92
N ALA A 26 0.76 32.76 -4.94
CA ALA A 26 0.95 31.43 -5.46
C ALA A 26 1.56 30.62 -4.29
N SER A 27 0.68 29.97 -3.52
CA SER A 27 1.08 28.93 -2.61
C SER A 27 1.77 27.88 -3.48
N SER A 28 3.09 27.96 -3.56
CA SER A 28 3.89 26.86 -4.07
C SER A 28 3.60 25.70 -3.13
N ARG A 29 2.61 24.86 -3.48
CA ARG A 29 2.54 23.50 -2.97
C ARG A 29 3.87 22.90 -3.37
N ALA A 30 4.80 22.89 -2.43
CA ALA A 30 6.00 22.08 -2.56
C ALA A 30 5.50 20.69 -2.94
N CYS A 31 5.78 20.28 -4.16
CA CYS A 31 5.51 18.94 -4.63
C CYS A 31 6.31 18.07 -3.67
N ARG A 32 5.64 17.46 -2.68
CA ARG A 32 6.28 16.44 -1.86
C ARG A 32 6.66 15.36 -2.85
N GLN A 33 7.95 15.31 -3.18
CA GLN A 33 8.47 14.17 -3.93
C GLN A 33 8.14 12.94 -3.11
N GLU A 34 7.32 12.07 -3.68
CA GLU A 34 7.08 10.75 -3.11
C GLU A 34 8.45 10.09 -2.89
N PRO A 35 8.67 9.45 -1.73
CA PRO A 35 9.94 8.81 -1.46
C PRO A 35 10.23 7.81 -2.60
N SER A 36 11.44 7.88 -3.13
CA SER A 36 11.90 7.01 -4.23
C SER A 36 12.09 5.54 -3.80
N SER A 37 11.93 5.26 -2.52
CA SER A 37 12.09 3.92 -1.95
C SER A 37 11.02 3.61 -0.92
N LEU A 38 10.85 2.32 -0.67
CA LEU A 38 9.94 1.73 0.29
C LEU A 38 10.71 0.83 1.24
N VAL A 39 10.53 0.96 2.55
CA VAL A 39 11.17 0.07 3.53
C VAL A 39 10.14 -0.91 4.06
N VAL A 40 10.43 -2.21 3.94
CA VAL A 40 9.59 -3.31 4.44
C VAL A 40 10.43 -4.23 5.31
N HIS A 41 10.10 -4.36 6.59
CA HIS A 41 10.82 -5.20 7.55
C HIS A 41 12.35 -4.98 7.53
N GLY A 42 12.77 -3.71 7.43
CA GLY A 42 14.19 -3.33 7.41
C GLY A 42 14.89 -3.47 6.06
N VAL A 43 14.20 -3.96 5.03
CA VAL A 43 14.73 -4.04 3.66
C VAL A 43 14.21 -2.86 2.83
N THR A 44 15.11 -2.17 2.15
CA THR A 44 14.79 -1.04 1.28
C THR A 44 14.60 -1.51 -0.16
N TYR A 45 13.46 -1.16 -0.74
CA TYR A 45 13.11 -1.46 -2.13
C TYR A 45 12.98 -0.15 -2.91
N ALA A 46 13.59 -0.09 -4.09
CA ALA A 46 13.36 1.02 -5.01
C ALA A 46 11.92 0.98 -5.54
N LYS A 47 11.28 2.15 -5.60
CA LYS A 47 9.97 2.32 -6.25
C LYS A 47 10.15 2.56 -7.74
N ASP A 48 9.19 2.14 -8.52
CA ASP A 48 9.10 2.40 -9.96
C ASP A 48 7.65 2.71 -10.38
N ASP A 49 7.39 2.77 -11.68
CA ASP A 49 6.07 2.99 -12.27
C ASP A 49 5.05 1.87 -11.99
N TYR A 50 5.53 0.73 -11.51
CA TYR A 50 4.69 -0.42 -11.13
C TYR A 50 4.24 -0.39 -9.67
N THR A 51 4.88 0.44 -8.83
CA THR A 51 4.57 0.53 -7.40
C THR A 51 3.12 0.98 -7.18
N ASN A 52 2.31 0.13 -6.55
CA ASN A 52 0.87 0.38 -6.39
C ASN A 52 0.33 0.11 -4.98
N ILE A 53 1.20 0.00 -3.96
CA ILE A 53 0.78 -0.28 -2.58
C ILE A 53 0.31 1.01 -1.91
N PRO A 54 -0.98 1.12 -1.53
CA PRO A 54 -1.48 2.28 -0.79
C PRO A 54 -0.90 2.38 0.62
N SER A 55 -0.80 3.58 1.17
CA SER A 55 -0.31 3.81 2.54
C SER A 55 -1.15 3.10 3.61
N SER A 56 -2.45 2.91 3.37
CA SER A 56 -3.35 2.15 4.25
C SER A 56 -2.99 0.67 4.33
N ILE A 57 -2.52 0.09 3.22
CA ILE A 57 -2.01 -1.30 3.19
C ILE A 57 -0.64 -1.34 3.85
N MET A 58 0.23 -0.36 3.60
CA MET A 58 1.54 -0.26 4.23
C MET A 58 1.45 -0.37 5.76
N SER A 59 0.54 0.37 6.38
CA SER A 59 0.34 0.37 7.83
C SER A 59 -0.14 -0.98 8.38
N ARG A 60 -0.77 -1.82 7.56
CA ARG A 60 -1.26 -3.15 7.95
C ARG A 60 -0.24 -4.27 7.70
N VAL A 61 0.51 -4.15 6.62
CA VAL A 61 1.49 -5.17 6.19
C VAL A 61 2.77 -5.11 7.02
N PHE A 62 3.17 -3.91 7.44
CA PHE A 62 4.48 -3.67 8.05
C PHE A 62 4.58 -3.78 9.56
N PRO A 63 3.52 -3.83 10.38
CA PRO A 63 3.68 -4.21 11.76
C PRO A 63 4.22 -5.63 11.86
N SER A 64 5.43 -5.78 12.36
CA SER A 64 5.97 -7.07 12.76
C SER A 64 5.59 -7.33 14.23
N PRO A 65 5.20 -8.55 14.58
CA PRO A 65 5.06 -9.73 13.75
C PRO A 65 3.73 -9.77 12.96
N GLN A 66 3.72 -10.55 11.87
CA GLN A 66 2.49 -10.86 11.11
C GLN A 66 1.42 -11.51 11.99
N LEU A 67 0.15 -11.40 11.61
CA LEU A 67 -0.99 -11.84 12.43
C LEU A 67 -0.87 -13.26 12.97
N PRO A 68 -0.45 -14.29 12.19
CA PRO A 68 -0.29 -15.65 12.71
C PRO A 68 0.83 -15.82 13.75
N TYR A 69 1.63 -14.78 13.98
CA TYR A 69 2.77 -14.77 14.94
C TYR A 69 2.61 -13.73 16.04
N ARG A 70 1.53 -12.94 16.01
CA ARG A 70 1.26 -11.90 16.99
C ARG A 70 0.73 -12.51 18.29
N GLU A 71 1.33 -12.13 19.43
CA GLU A 71 0.87 -12.56 20.75
C GLU A 71 -0.62 -12.22 20.97
N HIS A 72 -1.31 -13.15 21.61
CA HIS A 72 -2.74 -13.06 21.93
C HIS A 72 -3.67 -12.93 20.71
N HIS A 73 -3.18 -13.21 19.48
CA HIS A 73 -4.02 -13.18 18.29
C HIS A 73 -4.62 -14.56 18.00
N PRO A 74 -5.93 -14.68 17.65
CA PRO A 74 -6.57 -15.98 17.37
C PRO A 74 -5.85 -16.79 16.31
N LEU A 75 -5.30 -16.17 15.26
CA LEU A 75 -4.54 -16.86 14.22
C LEU A 75 -3.25 -17.49 14.74
N LYS A 76 -2.62 -16.90 15.78
CA LYS A 76 -1.47 -17.52 16.43
C LYS A 76 -1.86 -18.81 17.12
N ILE A 77 -2.96 -18.79 17.88
CA ILE A 77 -3.48 -19.98 18.59
C ILE A 77 -3.80 -21.10 17.58
N LEU A 78 -4.49 -20.76 16.49
CA LEU A 78 -4.80 -21.69 15.43
C LEU A 78 -3.55 -22.30 14.79
N ARG A 79 -2.56 -21.45 14.44
CA ARG A 79 -1.29 -21.90 13.88
C ARG A 79 -0.55 -22.85 14.82
N GLU A 80 -0.44 -22.49 16.09
CA GLU A 80 0.24 -23.30 17.10
C GLU A 80 -0.45 -24.66 17.29
N GLU A 81 -1.77 -24.70 17.25
CA GLU A 81 -2.51 -25.95 17.34
C GLU A 81 -2.30 -26.84 16.11
N ILE A 82 -2.27 -26.27 14.90
CA ILE A 82 -1.93 -27.00 13.68
C ILE A 82 -0.49 -27.54 13.75
N GLU A 83 0.46 -26.71 14.15
CA GLU A 83 1.87 -27.12 14.31
C GLU A 83 2.01 -28.22 15.39
N ARG A 84 1.24 -28.16 16.47
CA ARG A 84 1.23 -29.18 17.53
C ARG A 84 0.72 -30.54 17.00
N ILE A 85 -0.34 -30.54 16.20
CA ILE A 85 -0.92 -31.78 15.66
C ILE A 85 -0.02 -32.39 14.59
N PHE A 86 0.54 -31.61 13.71
CA PHE A 86 1.26 -32.08 12.52
C PHE A 86 2.77 -31.98 12.61
N GLY A 87 3.33 -31.24 13.57
CA GLY A 87 4.74 -30.89 13.66
C GLY A 87 5.71 -32.06 13.79
N GLN A 88 5.25 -33.24 14.23
CA GLN A 88 6.07 -34.46 14.25
C GLN A 88 6.35 -35.01 12.83
N LYS A 89 5.47 -34.74 11.88
CA LYS A 89 5.56 -35.28 10.51
C LYS A 89 5.94 -34.21 9.49
N TYR A 90 5.76 -32.93 9.82
CA TYR A 90 5.93 -31.80 8.92
C TYR A 90 6.80 -30.73 9.55
N SER A 91 7.75 -30.21 8.78
CA SER A 91 8.57 -29.06 9.22
C SER A 91 7.75 -27.78 9.18
N ALA A 92 7.70 -27.03 10.27
CA ALA A 92 7.06 -25.73 10.29
C ALA A 92 7.98 -24.68 9.63
N ILE A 93 7.55 -24.16 8.49
CA ILE A 93 8.24 -23.09 7.76
C ILE A 93 7.58 -21.76 8.07
N ARG A 94 8.36 -20.84 8.61
CA ARG A 94 7.89 -19.49 8.95
C ARG A 94 8.39 -18.52 7.89
N ALA A 95 7.48 -18.01 7.09
CA ALA A 95 7.80 -17.04 6.05
C ALA A 95 8.12 -15.66 6.66
N PRO A 96 9.37 -15.18 6.61
CA PRO A 96 9.77 -13.99 7.35
C PRO A 96 9.24 -12.70 6.74
N SER A 97 9.26 -12.58 5.41
CA SER A 97 8.87 -11.36 4.71
C SER A 97 7.61 -11.57 3.85
N PRO A 98 6.66 -10.64 3.85
CA PRO A 98 5.55 -10.66 2.91
C PRO A 98 5.95 -10.29 1.48
N VAL A 99 7.12 -9.67 1.29
CA VAL A 99 7.63 -9.30 -0.03
C VAL A 99 8.38 -10.48 -0.65
N VAL A 100 8.00 -10.82 -1.86
CA VAL A 100 8.59 -11.90 -2.68
C VAL A 100 8.87 -11.37 -4.08
N THR A 101 9.74 -12.06 -4.82
CA THR A 101 9.94 -11.73 -6.23
C THR A 101 8.72 -12.17 -7.05
N THR A 102 8.42 -11.45 -8.13
CA THR A 102 7.40 -11.86 -9.11
C THR A 102 7.69 -13.23 -9.67
N LYS A 103 8.97 -13.58 -9.81
CA LYS A 103 9.42 -14.90 -10.22
C LYS A 103 8.93 -15.99 -9.26
N LEU A 104 9.14 -15.85 -7.96
CA LEU A 104 8.67 -16.81 -6.94
C LEU A 104 7.15 -16.85 -6.83
N ASN A 105 6.50 -15.68 -7.00
CA ASN A 105 5.05 -15.60 -6.86
C ASN A 105 4.28 -16.14 -8.06
N PHE A 106 4.91 -16.17 -9.24
CA PHE A 106 4.24 -16.53 -10.49
C PHE A 106 5.04 -17.50 -11.37
N ASP A 107 6.25 -17.12 -11.80
CA ASP A 107 6.97 -17.84 -12.85
C ASP A 107 7.36 -19.25 -12.41
N ASP A 108 7.93 -19.38 -11.23
CA ASP A 108 8.38 -20.66 -10.67
C ASP A 108 7.20 -21.63 -10.38
N LEU A 109 5.99 -21.10 -10.34
CA LEU A 109 4.75 -21.88 -10.17
C LEU A 109 4.02 -22.15 -11.49
N GLY A 110 4.60 -21.74 -12.62
CA GLY A 110 4.05 -21.97 -13.94
C GLY A 110 2.88 -21.06 -14.34
N PHE A 111 2.66 -19.96 -13.64
CA PHE A 111 1.66 -18.97 -14.06
C PHE A 111 2.06 -18.33 -15.39
N PRO A 112 1.23 -18.36 -16.43
CA PRO A 112 1.55 -17.73 -17.71
C PRO A 112 1.67 -16.20 -17.58
N ALA A 113 2.42 -15.56 -18.46
CA ALA A 113 2.68 -14.13 -18.42
C ALA A 113 1.40 -13.26 -18.47
N ASN A 114 0.35 -13.75 -19.13
CA ASN A 114 -0.95 -13.09 -19.27
C ASN A 114 -1.98 -13.47 -18.19
N HIS A 115 -1.57 -14.19 -17.13
CA HIS A 115 -2.49 -14.60 -16.07
C HIS A 115 -3.13 -13.36 -15.40
N PRO A 116 -4.46 -13.33 -15.19
CA PRO A 116 -5.14 -12.19 -14.59
C PRO A 116 -4.54 -11.74 -13.25
N GLY A 117 -4.20 -12.68 -12.38
CA GLY A 117 -3.59 -12.39 -11.07
C GLY A 117 -2.27 -11.65 -11.11
N ARG A 118 -1.61 -11.52 -12.30
CA ARG A 118 -0.42 -10.68 -12.47
C ARG A 118 -0.74 -9.21 -12.72
N LYS A 119 -2.01 -8.86 -12.92
CA LYS A 119 -2.39 -7.47 -13.18
C LYS A 119 -2.20 -6.62 -11.93
N PRO A 120 -1.80 -5.34 -12.09
CA PRO A 120 -1.74 -4.41 -10.97
C PRO A 120 -3.08 -4.14 -10.28
N SER A 121 -4.21 -4.54 -10.90
CA SER A 121 -5.54 -4.57 -10.26
C SER A 121 -5.67 -5.63 -9.19
N ASP A 122 -4.94 -6.76 -9.30
CA ASP A 122 -5.11 -7.93 -8.45
C ASP A 122 -3.93 -8.17 -7.50
N THR A 123 -2.76 -7.60 -7.81
CA THR A 123 -1.53 -7.77 -7.03
C THR A 123 -0.96 -6.44 -6.55
N TYR A 124 -0.52 -6.41 -5.31
CA TYR A 124 0.24 -5.29 -4.74
C TYR A 124 1.71 -5.41 -5.12
N TYR A 125 2.17 -4.56 -6.00
CA TYR A 125 3.55 -4.47 -6.43
C TYR A 125 4.35 -3.46 -5.61
N VAL A 126 5.49 -3.88 -5.09
CA VAL A 126 6.51 -3.01 -4.50
C VAL A 126 7.25 -2.29 -5.62
N ASN A 127 7.61 -3.04 -6.66
CA ASN A 127 8.13 -2.60 -7.94
C ASN A 127 7.89 -3.72 -8.98
N ARG A 128 8.39 -3.55 -10.20
CA ARG A 128 8.19 -4.51 -11.30
C ARG A 128 8.70 -5.92 -10.99
N GLU A 129 9.70 -6.05 -10.15
CA GLU A 129 10.35 -7.33 -9.84
C GLU A 129 9.86 -7.96 -8.52
N THR A 130 9.21 -7.16 -7.67
CA THR A 130 8.79 -7.62 -6.33
C THR A 130 7.36 -7.21 -6.02
N CYS A 131 6.64 -8.09 -5.32
CA CYS A 131 5.26 -7.89 -4.92
C CYS A 131 5.00 -8.41 -3.49
N LEU A 132 3.87 -8.06 -2.92
CA LEU A 132 3.35 -8.78 -1.75
C LEU A 132 2.86 -10.15 -2.22
N ARG A 133 3.22 -11.22 -1.48
CA ARG A 133 2.80 -12.57 -1.85
C ARG A 133 1.28 -12.68 -1.91
N THR A 134 0.77 -13.21 -3.01
CA THR A 134 -0.66 -13.42 -3.23
C THR A 134 -1.13 -14.78 -2.71
N HIS A 135 -0.20 -15.67 -2.39
CA HIS A 135 -0.40 -17.00 -1.82
C HIS A 135 0.89 -17.51 -1.17
N THR A 136 0.78 -18.47 -0.28
CA THR A 136 1.92 -19.07 0.42
C THR A 136 2.79 -19.93 -0.49
N SER A 137 2.26 -20.43 -1.61
CA SER A 137 3.01 -21.20 -2.61
C SER A 137 4.20 -20.45 -3.22
N ALA A 138 4.25 -19.12 -3.08
CA ALA A 138 5.43 -18.32 -3.44
C ALA A 138 6.72 -18.78 -2.73
N HIS A 139 6.61 -19.52 -1.63
CA HIS A 139 7.75 -20.08 -0.88
C HIS A 139 8.00 -21.56 -1.18
N GLU A 140 7.14 -22.19 -1.99
CA GLU A 140 7.18 -23.64 -2.24
C GLU A 140 8.47 -24.08 -2.88
N VAL A 141 8.86 -23.45 -4.00
CA VAL A 141 10.07 -23.80 -4.72
C VAL A 141 11.33 -23.63 -3.87
N SER A 142 11.40 -22.55 -3.08
CA SER A 142 12.52 -22.33 -2.16
C SER A 142 12.55 -23.39 -1.06
N THR A 143 11.41 -23.77 -0.52
CA THR A 143 11.28 -24.80 0.52
C THR A 143 11.73 -26.17 0.00
N PHE A 144 11.33 -26.54 -1.21
CA PHE A 144 11.83 -27.77 -1.86
C PHE A 144 13.34 -27.75 -2.09
N ARG A 145 13.88 -26.63 -2.56
CA ARG A 145 15.32 -26.47 -2.78
C ARG A 145 16.15 -26.60 -1.49
N HIS A 146 15.56 -26.26 -0.34
CA HIS A 146 16.15 -26.49 0.97
C HIS A 146 15.98 -27.92 1.50
N GLY A 147 15.44 -28.84 0.69
CA GLY A 147 15.33 -30.27 1.00
C GLY A 147 14.11 -30.66 1.82
N HIS A 148 13.19 -29.76 2.13
CA HIS A 148 11.98 -30.10 2.83
C HIS A 148 11.04 -30.86 1.91
N LYS A 149 10.60 -32.05 2.33
CA LYS A 149 9.66 -32.89 1.58
C LYS A 149 8.22 -32.79 2.12
N ARG A 150 8.08 -32.41 3.37
CA ARG A 150 6.80 -32.24 4.08
C ARG A 150 6.91 -31.03 4.98
N TRP A 151 6.05 -30.05 4.79
CA TRP A 151 6.08 -28.81 5.57
C TRP A 151 4.68 -28.24 5.81
N LEU A 152 4.61 -27.39 6.84
CA LEU A 152 3.51 -26.51 7.13
C LEU A 152 4.03 -25.08 6.91
N LEU A 153 3.35 -24.29 6.14
CA LEU A 153 3.68 -22.89 5.91
C LEU A 153 2.45 -22.03 6.16
N THR A 154 2.52 -21.23 7.21
CA THR A 154 1.47 -20.28 7.59
C THR A 154 1.99 -18.87 7.42
N ALA A 155 1.26 -18.05 6.68
CA ALA A 155 1.64 -16.66 6.46
C ALA A 155 0.44 -15.83 5.97
N ASP A 156 0.50 -14.51 6.19
CA ASP A 156 -0.44 -13.57 5.60
C ASP A 156 -0.28 -13.54 4.08
N VAL A 157 -1.37 -13.43 3.35
CA VAL A 157 -1.41 -13.25 1.89
C VAL A 157 -2.14 -11.96 1.56
N PHE A 158 -1.82 -11.35 0.42
CA PHE A 158 -2.28 -10.03 0.06
C PHE A 158 -2.77 -10.02 -1.38
N ARG A 159 -4.04 -9.69 -1.56
CA ARG A 159 -4.65 -9.51 -2.87
C ARG A 159 -5.28 -8.14 -2.96
N ARG A 160 -5.20 -7.54 -4.12
CA ARG A 160 -5.85 -6.27 -4.43
C ARG A 160 -7.15 -6.56 -5.17
N ASP A 161 -8.09 -7.18 -4.46
CA ASP A 161 -9.40 -7.46 -5.02
C ASP A 161 -10.22 -6.16 -5.12
N GLU A 162 -11.13 -6.08 -6.08
CA GLU A 162 -12.11 -5.01 -6.14
C GLU A 162 -13.08 -5.13 -4.96
N ILE A 163 -13.51 -3.97 -4.42
CA ILE A 163 -14.50 -3.95 -3.34
C ILE A 163 -15.87 -4.21 -3.98
N ASP A 164 -16.49 -5.31 -3.60
CA ASP A 164 -17.83 -5.69 -4.01
C ASP A 164 -18.67 -6.19 -2.81
N SER A 165 -19.81 -6.82 -3.05
CA SER A 165 -20.68 -7.35 -1.99
C SER A 165 -20.08 -8.49 -1.17
N SER A 166 -19.00 -9.12 -1.67
CA SER A 166 -18.31 -10.26 -1.04
C SER A 166 -16.88 -9.92 -0.58
N HIS A 167 -16.32 -8.80 -1.04
CA HIS A 167 -14.96 -8.36 -0.72
C HIS A 167 -14.98 -6.92 -0.17
N TYR A 168 -14.61 -6.72 1.08
CA TYR A 168 -14.54 -5.41 1.77
C TYR A 168 -13.34 -5.29 2.73
#